data_0558655c749fcfc918ddc55064b51d11
#
_entry.id   0558655c749fcfc918ddc55064b51d11
#
_cell.length_a   1.000
_cell.length_b   1.000
_cell.length_c   1.000
_cell.angle_alpha   90.00
_cell.angle_beta   90.00
_cell.angle_gamma   90.00
#
_symmetry.space_group_name_H-M   'P 1'
#
loop_
_entity.id
_entity.type
_entity.pdbx_description
1 polymer ?
#
loop_
_entity_poly.entity_id
_entity_poly.type
_entity_poly.pdbx_seq_one_letter_code
_entity_poly.pdbx_strand_id
1 'polypeptide(L)'
;MKNAMSKRLTALCLALCLALPLAGCSSKEESSAANRLEAIKERGYIEVVTEPYFAPMEFIDPTKEGDEKYVGADIELAHHIADELGVECHIIPLDFTSVLSGVTTGKYDMAISALAYTPERAEAMELSDGYYYGTEDTGYGLMVRTEDLAAITSADDLGDKTVV
;
A
#
# COMPACT_ATOMS: atom_id res chain seq x y z
N MET A 1 20.39 -1.42 -67.01
CA MET A 1 20.41 -2.50 -66.00
C MET A 1 20.83 -2.03 -64.58
N LYS A 2 21.65 -0.98 -64.41
CA LYS A 2 22.12 -0.54 -63.07
C LYS A 2 21.03 0.11 -62.18
N ASN A 3 20.02 0.76 -62.75
CA ASN A 3 18.96 1.43 -61.98
C ASN A 3 17.88 0.53 -61.37
N ALA A 4 17.70 -0.69 -61.90
CA ALA A 4 16.71 -1.64 -61.38
C ALA A 4 17.24 -2.38 -60.15
N MET A 5 18.55 -2.58 -60.07
CA MET A 5 19.22 -3.29 -58.96
C MET A 5 19.34 -2.35 -57.71
N SER A 6 19.57 -1.06 -57.93
CA SER A 6 19.59 -0.06 -56.84
C SER A 6 18.23 0.10 -56.19
N LYS A 7 17.13 0.16 -56.96
CA LYS A 7 15.75 0.27 -56.43
C LYS A 7 15.31 -0.97 -55.66
N ARG A 8 15.79 -2.13 -56.04
CA ARG A 8 15.49 -3.39 -55.30
C ARG A 8 16.27 -3.49 -54.00
N LEU A 9 17.51 -3.00 -53.96
CA LEU A 9 18.31 -2.96 -52.74
C LEU A 9 17.74 -1.97 -51.70
N THR A 10 17.29 -0.78 -52.15
CA THR A 10 16.65 0.24 -51.29
C THR A 10 15.30 -0.26 -50.74
N ALA A 11 14.52 -0.97 -51.54
CA ALA A 11 13.25 -1.56 -51.08
C ALA A 11 13.46 -2.68 -50.04
N LEU A 12 14.53 -3.47 -50.17
CA LEU A 12 14.87 -4.53 -49.22
C LEU A 12 15.37 -3.95 -47.89
N CYS A 13 16.17 -2.86 -47.91
CA CYS A 13 16.58 -2.17 -46.70
C CYS A 13 15.41 -1.48 -45.96
N LEU A 14 14.44 -0.90 -46.70
CA LEU A 14 13.28 -0.27 -46.10
C LEU A 14 12.34 -1.32 -45.45
N ALA A 15 12.20 -2.52 -46.04
CA ALA A 15 11.40 -3.60 -45.47
C ALA A 15 12.05 -4.20 -44.20
N LEU A 16 13.38 -4.21 -44.11
CA LEU A 16 14.10 -4.72 -42.95
C LEU A 16 14.07 -3.75 -41.78
N CYS A 17 13.97 -2.44 -42.02
CA CYS A 17 13.84 -1.41 -40.95
C CYS A 17 12.42 -1.32 -40.33
N LEU A 18 11.40 -1.85 -40.98
CA LEU A 18 10.03 -1.90 -40.43
C LEU A 18 9.75 -3.13 -39.55
N ALA A 19 10.66 -4.12 -39.53
CA ALA A 19 10.49 -5.35 -38.76
C ALA A 19 11.11 -5.28 -37.34
N LEU A 20 11.73 -4.18 -36.92
CA LEU A 20 12.48 -4.09 -35.67
C LEU A 20 11.80 -3.32 -34.49
N PRO A 21 10.58 -2.80 -34.56
CA PRO A 21 10.00 -2.12 -33.36
C PRO A 21 9.04 -2.96 -32.54
N LEU A 22 8.93 -4.29 -32.73
CA LEU A 22 8.00 -5.11 -31.93
C LEU A 22 8.66 -5.93 -30.81
N ALA A 23 9.95 -5.77 -30.58
CA ALA A 23 10.64 -6.45 -29.46
C ALA A 23 10.82 -5.57 -28.23
N GLY A 24 10.11 -4.44 -28.15
CA GLY A 24 10.12 -3.50 -27.02
C GLY A 24 8.90 -3.61 -26.12
N CYS A 25 8.24 -4.77 -26.02
CA CYS A 25 7.39 -5.04 -24.87
C CYS A 25 8.31 -5.29 -23.69
N SER A 26 8.45 -4.29 -22.81
CA SER A 26 8.80 -4.51 -21.43
C SER A 26 7.95 -5.68 -20.94
N SER A 27 8.55 -6.85 -20.86
CA SER A 27 8.00 -7.92 -20.08
C SER A 27 7.98 -7.42 -18.64
N LYS A 28 6.81 -6.91 -18.16
CA LYS A 28 6.44 -7.21 -16.81
C LYS A 28 6.66 -8.72 -16.73
N GLU A 29 7.60 -9.17 -15.93
CA GLU A 29 7.66 -10.56 -15.54
C GLU A 29 6.27 -10.85 -14.96
N GLU A 30 5.40 -11.46 -15.74
CA GLU A 30 4.23 -12.13 -15.20
C GLU A 30 4.84 -13.22 -14.32
N SER A 31 4.80 -12.97 -13.01
CA SER A 31 5.14 -13.98 -12.01
C SER A 31 4.43 -15.26 -12.41
N SER A 32 5.17 -16.37 -12.52
CA SER A 32 4.60 -17.69 -12.75
C SER A 32 3.75 -18.17 -11.58
N ALA A 33 3.68 -17.36 -10.52
CA ALA A 33 2.99 -17.61 -9.28
C ALA A 33 1.48 -17.75 -9.50
N ALA A 34 0.89 -18.81 -8.97
CA ALA A 34 -0.54 -19.09 -9.09
C ALA A 34 -1.40 -18.10 -8.25
N ASN A 35 -0.80 -17.42 -7.28
CA ASN A 35 -1.47 -16.44 -6.42
C ASN A 35 -0.47 -15.43 -5.83
N ARG A 36 -0.98 -14.41 -5.14
CA ARG A 36 -0.17 -13.33 -4.55
C ARG A 36 0.88 -13.84 -3.56
N LEU A 37 0.54 -14.82 -2.72
CA LEU A 37 1.48 -15.37 -1.74
C LEU A 37 2.68 -16.06 -2.39
N GLU A 38 2.43 -16.81 -3.45
CA GLU A 38 3.52 -17.43 -4.21
C GLU A 38 4.40 -16.37 -4.88
N ALA A 39 3.79 -15.31 -5.44
CA ALA A 39 4.53 -14.19 -6.02
C ALA A 39 5.43 -13.49 -4.98
N ILE A 40 4.94 -13.27 -3.75
CA ILE A 40 5.73 -12.74 -2.64
C ILE A 40 6.93 -13.64 -2.33
N LYS A 41 6.70 -14.94 -2.21
CA LYS A 41 7.75 -15.92 -1.92
C LYS A 41 8.78 -16.06 -3.04
N GLU A 42 8.34 -16.04 -4.30
CA GLU A 42 9.24 -16.09 -5.46
C GLU A 42 10.15 -14.86 -5.55
N ARG A 43 9.62 -13.65 -5.30
CA ARG A 43 10.44 -12.44 -5.35
C ARG A 43 11.24 -12.17 -4.07
N GLY A 44 10.94 -12.87 -2.95
CA GLY A 44 11.70 -12.83 -1.71
C GLY A 44 11.41 -11.65 -0.78
N TYR A 45 10.37 -10.84 -1.02
CA TYR A 45 9.97 -9.75 -0.15
C TYR A 45 8.46 -9.50 -0.19
N ILE A 46 7.93 -8.89 0.89
CA ILE A 46 6.56 -8.40 0.98
C ILE A 46 6.55 -6.87 1.12
N GLU A 47 5.69 -6.19 0.34
CA GLU A 47 5.48 -4.74 0.41
C GLU A 47 4.32 -4.43 1.35
N VAL A 48 4.63 -3.80 2.48
CA VAL A 48 3.66 -3.43 3.51
C VAL A 48 3.50 -1.92 3.55
N VAL A 49 2.31 -1.43 3.21
CA VAL A 49 2.00 0.00 3.26
C VAL A 49 1.42 0.39 4.61
N THR A 50 1.83 1.55 5.10
CA THR A 50 1.40 2.09 6.40
C THR A 50 1.45 3.62 6.39
N GLU A 51 0.63 4.27 7.23
CA GLU A 51 0.74 5.70 7.53
C GLU A 51 1.45 5.89 8.88
N PRO A 52 2.76 6.18 8.95
CA PRO A 52 3.54 6.09 10.17
C PRO A 52 3.38 7.34 11.06
N TYR A 53 2.17 7.70 11.40
CA TYR A 53 1.84 8.86 12.26
C TYR A 53 0.82 8.53 13.36
N PHE A 54 0.59 7.25 13.66
CA PHE A 54 -0.42 6.79 14.61
C PHE A 54 0.20 5.98 15.76
N ALA A 55 0.99 6.65 16.62
CA ALA A 55 1.57 6.00 17.80
C ALA A 55 0.50 5.50 18.79
N PRO A 56 0.67 4.34 19.41
CA PRO A 56 1.86 3.47 19.40
C PRO A 56 1.83 2.37 18.32
N MET A 57 0.88 2.42 17.40
CA MET A 57 0.71 1.36 16.39
C MET A 57 1.78 1.46 15.30
N GLU A 58 1.90 2.62 14.63
CA GLU A 58 2.92 2.91 13.63
C GLU A 58 3.35 4.38 13.72
N PHE A 59 4.64 4.62 13.87
CA PHE A 59 5.17 5.99 13.98
C PHE A 59 6.66 6.07 13.61
N ILE A 60 7.14 7.31 13.49
CA ILE A 60 8.55 7.58 13.19
C ILE A 60 9.30 7.85 14.49
N ASP A 61 10.35 7.06 14.76
CA ASP A 61 11.33 7.33 15.79
C ASP A 61 12.39 8.30 15.23
N PRO A 62 12.44 9.56 15.70
CA PRO A 62 13.36 10.57 15.17
C PRO A 62 14.83 10.32 15.54
N THR A 63 15.10 9.33 16.39
CA THR A 63 16.48 8.96 16.80
C THR A 63 17.09 7.91 15.89
N LYS A 64 16.32 7.34 14.98
CA LYS A 64 16.73 6.30 14.03
C LYS A 64 16.75 6.82 12.59
N GLU A 65 17.52 6.14 11.75
CA GLU A 65 17.65 6.48 10.33
C GLU A 65 17.21 5.32 9.42
N GLY A 66 17.10 5.59 8.14
CA GLY A 66 16.68 4.58 7.15
C GLY A 66 15.29 4.03 7.46
N ASP A 67 15.10 2.74 7.25
CA ASP A 67 13.82 2.06 7.48
C ASP A 67 13.62 1.68 8.95
N GLU A 68 14.69 1.62 9.74
CA GLU A 68 14.60 1.38 11.18
C GLU A 68 13.86 2.47 11.96
N LYS A 69 13.66 3.64 11.34
CA LYS A 69 12.90 4.74 11.94
C LYS A 69 11.40 4.44 12.06
N TYR A 70 10.87 3.53 11.25
CA TYR A 70 9.48 3.10 11.37
C TYR A 70 9.36 2.09 12.49
N VAL A 71 8.57 2.41 13.50
CA VAL A 71 8.43 1.61 14.72
C VAL A 71 6.99 1.56 15.18
N GLY A 72 6.68 0.62 16.07
CA GLY A 72 5.35 0.44 16.65
C GLY A 72 4.84 -0.98 16.49
N ALA A 73 3.71 -1.26 17.12
CA ALA A 73 3.13 -2.61 17.17
C ALA A 73 2.81 -3.15 15.76
N ASP A 74 2.30 -2.31 14.88
CA ASP A 74 1.97 -2.67 13.50
C ASP A 74 3.21 -2.95 12.67
N ILE A 75 4.29 -2.18 12.91
CA ILE A 75 5.57 -2.40 12.23
C ILE A 75 6.21 -3.72 12.68
N GLU A 76 6.18 -4.01 13.99
CA GLU A 76 6.67 -5.29 14.51
C GLU A 76 5.85 -6.46 13.99
N LEU A 77 4.52 -6.32 13.89
CA LEU A 77 3.64 -7.32 13.30
C LEU A 77 3.96 -7.56 11.81
N ALA A 78 4.22 -6.49 11.05
CA ALA A 78 4.61 -6.59 9.64
C ALA A 78 5.91 -7.40 9.46
N HIS A 79 6.93 -7.09 10.27
CA HIS A 79 8.19 -7.85 10.27
C HIS A 79 7.98 -9.30 10.67
N HIS A 80 7.19 -9.56 11.72
CA HIS A 80 6.88 -10.93 12.15
C HIS A 80 6.20 -11.75 11.04
N ILE A 81 5.24 -11.15 10.33
CA ILE A 81 4.57 -11.82 9.18
C ILE A 81 5.59 -12.14 8.08
N ALA A 82 6.47 -11.21 7.75
CA ALA A 82 7.52 -11.44 6.75
C ALA A 82 8.48 -12.56 7.15
N ASP A 83 8.90 -12.58 8.41
CA ASP A 83 9.76 -13.62 8.99
C ASP A 83 9.10 -15.01 8.89
N GLU A 84 7.81 -15.13 9.24
CA GLU A 84 7.05 -16.38 9.13
C GLU A 84 6.88 -16.84 7.68
N LEU A 85 6.83 -15.90 6.74
CA LEU A 85 6.80 -16.20 5.30
C LEU A 85 8.18 -16.54 4.73
N GLY A 86 9.26 -16.23 5.47
CA GLY A 86 10.64 -16.40 5.04
C GLY A 86 11.07 -15.41 3.96
N VAL A 87 10.58 -14.17 4.03
CA VAL A 87 10.86 -13.10 3.05
C VAL A 87 11.25 -11.80 3.75
N GLU A 88 11.81 -10.84 3.02
CA GLU A 88 12.10 -9.50 3.54
C GLU A 88 10.83 -8.66 3.69
N CYS A 89 10.77 -7.82 4.73
CA CYS A 89 9.70 -6.85 4.94
C CYS A 89 10.11 -5.48 4.40
N HIS A 90 9.39 -4.97 3.41
CA HIS A 90 9.59 -3.63 2.89
C HIS A 90 8.45 -2.71 3.38
N ILE A 91 8.74 -1.86 4.35
CA ILE A 91 7.78 -0.86 4.86
C ILE A 91 7.72 0.31 3.90
N ILE A 92 6.53 0.63 3.41
CA ILE A 92 6.29 1.70 2.45
C ILE A 92 5.38 2.75 3.10
N PRO A 93 5.94 3.89 3.54
CA PRO A 93 5.18 4.95 4.19
C PRO A 93 4.35 5.73 3.15
N LEU A 94 3.07 5.88 3.42
CA LEU A 94 2.13 6.63 2.57
C LEU A 94 1.18 7.45 3.45
N ASP A 95 0.44 8.37 2.84
CA ASP A 95 -0.75 8.93 3.47
C ASP A 95 -1.88 7.88 3.53
N PHE A 96 -2.82 8.02 4.45
CA PHE A 96 -3.85 7.02 4.73
C PHE A 96 -4.72 6.68 3.51
N THR A 97 -5.08 7.68 2.70
CA THR A 97 -5.86 7.45 1.47
C THR A 97 -5.07 6.61 0.47
N SER A 98 -3.78 6.87 0.34
CA SER A 98 -2.87 6.10 -0.52
C SER A 98 -2.62 4.69 0.02
N VAL A 99 -2.60 4.47 1.33
CA VAL A 99 -2.56 3.13 1.95
C VAL A 99 -3.76 2.32 1.48
N LEU A 100 -4.98 2.83 1.67
CA LEU A 100 -6.20 2.14 1.28
C LEU A 100 -6.27 1.87 -0.23
N SER A 101 -6.00 2.90 -1.05
CA SER A 101 -6.05 2.74 -2.51
C SER A 101 -4.96 1.82 -3.04
N GLY A 102 -3.80 1.80 -2.41
CA GLY A 102 -2.68 0.96 -2.80
C GLY A 102 -2.96 -0.53 -2.65
N VAL A 103 -3.63 -0.94 -1.57
CA VAL A 103 -3.99 -2.34 -1.36
C VAL A 103 -5.24 -2.74 -2.16
N THR A 104 -6.27 -1.88 -2.25
CA THR A 104 -7.49 -2.19 -3.02
C THR A 104 -7.23 -2.35 -4.52
N THR A 105 -6.26 -1.63 -5.05
CA THR A 105 -5.85 -1.77 -6.47
C THR A 105 -4.84 -2.88 -6.71
N GLY A 106 -4.39 -3.59 -5.66
CA GLY A 106 -3.38 -4.64 -5.76
C GLY A 106 -1.98 -4.11 -6.10
N LYS A 107 -1.73 -2.82 -5.92
CA LYS A 107 -0.40 -2.22 -6.16
C LYS A 107 0.61 -2.71 -5.14
N TYR A 108 0.20 -2.86 -3.89
CA TYR A 108 1.00 -3.39 -2.79
C TYR A 108 0.37 -4.67 -2.24
N ASP A 109 1.12 -5.40 -1.43
CA ASP A 109 0.70 -6.73 -0.98
C ASP A 109 -0.23 -6.67 0.23
N MET A 110 0.11 -5.82 1.19
CA MET A 110 -0.56 -5.75 2.48
C MET A 110 -0.56 -4.31 3.00
N ALA A 111 -1.62 -3.95 3.73
CA ALA A 111 -1.68 -2.74 4.53
C ALA A 111 -1.77 -3.13 6.01
N ILE A 112 -0.92 -2.53 6.85
CA ILE A 112 -1.03 -2.56 8.30
C ILE A 112 -0.93 -1.11 8.77
N SER A 113 -2.01 -0.55 9.31
CA SER A 113 -2.08 0.87 9.72
C SER A 113 -3.26 1.09 10.64
N ALA A 114 -3.34 0.30 11.71
CA ALA A 114 -4.42 0.32 12.71
C ALA A 114 -5.82 0.35 12.07
N LEU A 115 -6.02 -0.40 10.99
CA LEU A 115 -7.23 -0.37 10.19
C LEU A 115 -8.41 -0.98 10.94
N ALA A 116 -9.39 -0.16 11.31
CA ALA A 116 -10.64 -0.64 11.85
C ALA A 116 -11.46 -1.36 10.75
N TYR A 117 -12.16 -2.43 11.15
CA TYR A 117 -13.17 -3.05 10.29
C TYR A 117 -14.28 -2.06 9.98
N THR A 118 -14.62 -1.92 8.70
CA THR A 118 -15.87 -1.31 8.25
C THR A 118 -16.46 -2.12 7.09
N PRO A 119 -17.80 -2.12 6.91
CA PRO A 119 -18.42 -2.82 5.78
C PRO A 119 -17.85 -2.39 4.43
N GLU A 120 -17.59 -1.10 4.23
CA GLU A 120 -17.05 -0.55 2.99
C GLU A 120 -15.64 -1.07 2.70
N ARG A 121 -14.81 -1.23 3.73
CA ARG A 121 -13.49 -1.84 3.58
C ARG A 121 -13.57 -3.32 3.25
N ALA A 122 -14.48 -4.04 3.92
CA ALA A 122 -14.69 -5.46 3.68
C ALA A 122 -15.25 -5.76 2.27
N GLU A 123 -15.96 -4.80 1.64
CA GLU A 123 -16.38 -4.91 0.25
C GLU A 123 -15.22 -4.63 -0.74
N ALA A 124 -14.25 -3.81 -0.34
CA ALA A 124 -13.18 -3.34 -1.22
C ALA A 124 -11.87 -4.15 -1.13
N MET A 125 -11.64 -4.84 -0.03
CA MET A 125 -10.41 -5.61 0.23
C MET A 125 -10.66 -6.75 1.21
N GLU A 126 -9.80 -7.76 1.19
CA GLU A 126 -9.78 -8.79 2.22
C GLU A 126 -9.21 -8.21 3.53
N LEU A 127 -9.89 -8.46 4.64
CA LEU A 127 -9.47 -8.06 5.97
C LEU A 127 -9.09 -9.30 6.78
N SER A 128 -8.04 -9.18 7.58
CA SER A 128 -7.67 -10.23 8.56
C SER A 128 -8.65 -10.26 9.73
N ASP A 129 -8.54 -11.29 10.57
CA ASP A 129 -9.09 -11.23 11.91
C ASP A 129 -8.48 -10.05 12.69
N GLY A 130 -9.24 -9.52 13.66
CA GLY A 130 -8.73 -8.44 14.50
C GLY A 130 -7.52 -8.91 15.32
N TYR A 131 -6.47 -8.11 15.35
CA TYR A 131 -5.24 -8.38 16.13
C TYR A 131 -5.10 -7.46 17.35
N TYR A 132 -5.91 -6.42 17.43
CA TYR A 132 -5.99 -5.53 18.60
C TYR A 132 -7.43 -5.33 19.02
N TYR A 133 -7.68 -5.58 20.30
CA TYR A 133 -8.97 -5.35 20.92
C TYR A 133 -8.77 -4.43 22.10
N GLY A 134 -9.44 -3.27 22.08
CA GLY A 134 -9.45 -2.36 23.20
C GLY A 134 -10.09 -2.99 24.45
N THR A 135 -9.86 -2.39 25.61
CA THR A 135 -10.61 -2.72 26.81
C THR A 135 -12.06 -2.27 26.66
N GLU A 136 -12.98 -2.78 27.51
CA GLU A 136 -14.42 -2.44 27.48
C GLU A 136 -14.69 -0.92 27.57
N ASP A 137 -13.72 -0.15 28.10
CA ASP A 137 -13.78 1.31 28.24
C ASP A 137 -13.21 2.06 27.01
N THR A 138 -12.77 1.39 25.96
CA THR A 138 -12.27 2.04 24.76
C THR A 138 -13.42 2.39 23.83
N GLY A 139 -13.63 3.67 23.61
CA GLY A 139 -14.63 4.22 22.71
C GLY A 139 -14.13 5.51 22.07
N TYR A 140 -14.91 6.04 21.16
CA TYR A 140 -14.68 7.38 20.63
C TYR A 140 -15.09 8.41 21.68
N GLY A 141 -14.24 9.41 21.90
CA GLY A 141 -14.52 10.56 22.76
C GLY A 141 -14.70 11.83 21.95
N LEU A 142 -15.46 12.76 22.49
CA LEU A 142 -15.53 14.10 21.94
C LEU A 142 -14.42 14.97 22.56
N MET A 143 -13.59 15.55 21.71
CA MET A 143 -12.65 16.58 22.11
C MET A 143 -13.24 17.94 21.78
N VAL A 144 -13.44 18.77 22.80
CA VAL A 144 -14.01 20.13 22.66
C VAL A 144 -13.08 21.13 23.33
N ARG A 145 -13.19 22.41 22.95
CA ARG A 145 -12.49 23.46 23.65
C ARG A 145 -13.00 23.60 25.09
N THR A 146 -12.14 24.03 26.01
CA THR A 146 -12.48 24.16 27.43
C THR A 146 -13.68 25.08 27.65
N GLU A 147 -13.81 26.14 26.84
CA GLU A 147 -14.92 27.06 26.87
C GLU A 147 -16.26 26.45 26.43
N ASP A 148 -16.22 25.38 25.63
CA ASP A 148 -17.41 24.71 25.08
C ASP A 148 -17.87 23.53 25.94
N LEU A 149 -17.11 23.13 26.97
CA LEU A 149 -17.39 21.96 27.81
C LEU A 149 -18.79 21.97 28.45
N ALA A 150 -19.32 23.16 28.79
CA ALA A 150 -20.65 23.29 29.39
C ALA A 150 -21.79 23.18 28.36
N ALA A 151 -21.49 23.40 27.08
CA ALA A 151 -22.45 23.43 25.99
C ALA A 151 -22.44 22.12 25.14
N ILE A 152 -21.34 21.37 25.17
CA ILE A 152 -21.17 20.11 24.40
C ILE A 152 -20.79 19.03 25.38
N THR A 153 -21.75 18.21 25.76
CA THR A 153 -21.60 17.11 26.73
C THR A 153 -21.81 15.75 26.10
N SER A 154 -22.39 15.71 24.90
CA SER A 154 -22.67 14.50 24.13
C SER A 154 -22.61 14.76 22.62
N ALA A 155 -22.67 13.72 21.82
CA ALA A 155 -22.77 13.83 20.37
C ALA A 155 -24.04 14.55 19.90
N ASP A 156 -25.13 14.48 20.69
CA ASP A 156 -26.40 15.12 20.38
C ASP A 156 -26.32 16.67 20.43
N ASP A 157 -25.34 17.20 21.15
CA ASP A 157 -25.09 18.64 21.27
C ASP A 157 -24.31 19.22 20.07
N LEU A 158 -23.88 18.38 19.13
CA LEU A 158 -23.09 18.82 17.98
C LEU A 158 -23.93 19.59 16.96
N GLY A 159 -25.21 19.23 16.79
CA GLY A 159 -26.15 19.92 15.89
C GLY A 159 -25.55 20.17 14.51
N ASP A 160 -25.49 21.47 14.17
CA ASP A 160 -24.93 22.00 12.90
C ASP A 160 -23.44 22.39 13.03
N LYS A 161 -22.74 21.94 14.08
CA LYS A 161 -21.31 22.21 14.26
C LYS A 161 -20.45 21.43 13.29
N THR A 162 -19.36 22.03 12.85
CA THR A 162 -18.34 21.32 12.07
C THR A 162 -17.50 20.49 13.02
N VAL A 163 -17.42 19.20 12.73
CA VAL A 163 -16.55 18.23 13.40
C VAL A 163 -15.36 17.94 12.48
N VAL A 164 -14.15 17.95 13.02
CA VAL A 164 -12.90 17.70 12.31
C VAL A 164 -12.14 16.53 12.94
#